data_30d42655be9a7279d60eebd0bb84af68
#
_entry.id   30d42655be9a7279d60eebd0bb84af68
#
_cell.length_a   1.000
_cell.length_b   1.000
_cell.length_c   1.000
_cell.angle_alpha   90.00
_cell.angle_beta   90.00
_cell.angle_gamma   90.00
#
_symmetry.space_group_name_H-M   'P 1'
#
loop_
_entity.id
_entity.type
_entity.pdbx_description
1 polymer ?
#
loop_
_entity_poly.entity_id
_entity_poly.type
_entity_poly.pdbx_seq_one_letter_code
_entity_poly.pdbx_strand_id
1 'polypeptide(L)'
;KRQFQIQFTAYRNYCCKEDKIIQASTWETKPENLRLFMEKINVEGGLCNEAIEIGLWHANQENQKDDGISQVILIGDAPANTQLEVENKRKNYQGGEDYWKNTKFKDKTYYAYELSKLKDNKKPVHAFYVDSRAETNFREIAKETGGRCEFLDINSSAGSDMLTRLVTEEVLRDIGGSTEGSSFVKQLGEIISKRSYK
;
A
#
# COMPACT_ATOMS: atom_id res chain seq x y z
N LYS A 1 4.55 24.14 -11.83
CA LYS A 1 4.29 23.74 -10.43
C LYS A 1 4.01 22.25 -10.46
N ARG A 2 4.81 21.41 -9.75
CA ARG A 2 4.45 20.01 -9.52
C ARG A 2 3.25 20.00 -8.59
N GLN A 3 2.18 19.34 -9.00
CA GLN A 3 0.98 19.19 -8.20
C GLN A 3 1.12 17.91 -7.37
N PHE A 4 0.88 18.01 -6.05
CA PHE A 4 0.89 16.86 -5.17
C PHE A 4 -0.34 15.98 -5.44
N GLN A 5 -0.12 14.68 -5.63
CA GLN A 5 -1.18 13.70 -5.89
C GLN A 5 -0.97 12.45 -5.04
N ILE A 6 -2.07 11.84 -4.63
CA ILE A 6 -2.10 10.55 -3.93
C ILE A 6 -2.99 9.58 -4.70
N GLN A 7 -2.55 8.34 -4.81
CA GLN A 7 -3.37 7.21 -5.20
C GLN A 7 -3.57 6.31 -3.99
N PHE A 8 -4.82 5.95 -3.68
CA PHE A 8 -5.13 4.94 -2.69
C PHE A 8 -5.26 3.58 -3.37
N THR A 9 -4.58 2.57 -2.83
CA THR A 9 -4.60 1.21 -3.36
C THR A 9 -4.94 0.23 -2.25
N ALA A 10 -6.02 -0.53 -2.44
CA ALA A 10 -6.37 -1.64 -1.57
C ALA A 10 -5.91 -2.95 -2.21
N TYR A 11 -5.00 -3.67 -1.58
CA TYR A 11 -4.60 -5.02 -1.97
C TYR A 11 -5.25 -6.05 -1.04
N ARG A 12 -5.41 -7.26 -1.55
CA ARG A 12 -5.96 -8.42 -0.84
C ARG A 12 -5.13 -9.65 -1.16
N ASN A 13 -5.73 -10.84 -1.02
CA ASN A 13 -5.03 -12.09 -1.24
C ASN A 13 -5.62 -12.90 -2.40
N TYR A 14 -4.96 -13.98 -2.81
CA TYR A 14 -5.31 -14.84 -3.96
C TYR A 14 -6.65 -15.57 -3.84
N CYS A 15 -7.32 -15.52 -2.67
CA CYS A 15 -8.72 -15.92 -2.54
C CYS A 15 -9.69 -14.95 -3.26
N CYS A 16 -9.23 -13.76 -3.62
CA CYS A 16 -9.99 -12.78 -4.38
C CYS A 16 -9.73 -12.91 -5.89
N LYS A 17 -10.73 -12.55 -6.69
CA LYS A 17 -10.59 -12.48 -8.16
C LYS A 17 -9.71 -11.30 -8.58
N GLU A 18 -9.31 -11.28 -9.86
CA GLU A 18 -8.43 -10.26 -10.44
C GLU A 18 -8.89 -8.82 -10.18
N ASP A 19 -10.19 -8.56 -10.32
CA ASP A 19 -10.80 -7.24 -10.12
C ASP A 19 -10.87 -6.81 -8.64
N LYS A 20 -10.65 -7.75 -7.72
CA LYS A 20 -10.73 -7.55 -6.27
C LYS A 20 -9.39 -7.68 -5.56
N ILE A 21 -8.45 -8.49 -6.08
CA ILE A 21 -7.14 -8.70 -5.43
C ILE A 21 -6.37 -7.38 -5.30
N ILE A 22 -6.59 -6.44 -6.23
CA ILE A 22 -6.11 -5.08 -6.14
C ILE A 22 -7.13 -4.10 -6.72
N GLN A 23 -7.40 -3.03 -5.99
CA GLN A 23 -8.24 -1.94 -6.41
C GLN A 23 -7.52 -0.62 -6.13
N ALA A 24 -7.37 0.22 -7.15
CA ALA A 24 -6.69 1.51 -7.04
C ALA A 24 -7.64 2.65 -7.44
N SER A 25 -7.55 3.77 -6.73
CA SER A 25 -8.19 5.02 -7.14
C SER A 25 -7.47 5.60 -8.36
N THR A 26 -8.04 6.64 -8.95
CA THR A 26 -7.28 7.58 -9.76
C THR A 26 -6.26 8.32 -8.89
N TRP A 27 -5.28 8.96 -9.54
CA TRP A 27 -4.39 9.91 -8.88
C TRP A 27 -5.18 11.17 -8.55
N GLU A 28 -5.20 11.56 -7.27
CA GLU A 28 -6.09 12.58 -6.76
C GLU A 28 -5.34 13.70 -6.04
N THR A 29 -5.80 14.92 -6.30
CA THR A 29 -5.38 16.13 -5.57
C THR A 29 -6.38 16.52 -4.49
N LYS A 30 -7.60 15.94 -4.52
CA LYS A 30 -8.69 16.24 -3.61
C LYS A 30 -8.94 15.07 -2.66
N PRO A 31 -8.79 15.25 -1.34
CA PRO A 31 -9.02 14.20 -0.35
C PRO A 31 -10.41 13.57 -0.41
N GLU A 32 -11.43 14.35 -0.79
CA GLU A 32 -12.81 13.89 -0.89
C GLU A 32 -12.98 12.75 -1.89
N ASN A 33 -12.25 12.80 -3.02
CA ASN A 33 -12.28 11.75 -4.03
C ASN A 33 -11.67 10.43 -3.50
N LEU A 34 -10.57 10.51 -2.74
CA LEU A 34 -9.99 9.36 -2.07
C LEU A 34 -10.95 8.76 -1.03
N ARG A 35 -11.64 9.61 -0.27
CA ARG A 35 -12.64 9.17 0.69
C ARG A 35 -13.78 8.40 0.00
N LEU A 36 -14.33 8.93 -1.08
CA LEU A 36 -15.39 8.28 -1.85
C LEU A 36 -14.94 6.94 -2.43
N PHE A 37 -13.66 6.82 -2.82
CA PHE A 37 -13.11 5.55 -3.24
C PHE A 37 -13.00 4.57 -2.07
N MET A 38 -12.42 4.99 -0.94
CA MET A 38 -12.26 4.16 0.26
C MET A 38 -13.59 3.64 0.81
N GLU A 39 -14.67 4.42 0.72
CA GLU A 39 -16.02 4.02 1.16
C GLU A 39 -16.58 2.83 0.37
N LYS A 40 -16.10 2.61 -0.85
CA LYS A 40 -16.49 1.49 -1.72
C LYS A 40 -15.66 0.23 -1.51
N ILE A 41 -14.56 0.34 -0.75
CA ILE A 41 -13.66 -0.78 -0.48
C ILE A 41 -14.25 -1.63 0.66
N ASN A 42 -14.52 -2.89 0.35
CA ASN A 42 -14.94 -3.88 1.35
C ASN A 42 -13.72 -4.64 1.87
N VAL A 43 -13.75 -5.02 3.13
CA VAL A 43 -12.79 -5.94 3.71
C VAL A 43 -13.11 -7.34 3.21
N GLU A 44 -12.17 -7.96 2.52
CA GLU A 44 -12.27 -9.31 1.99
C GLU A 44 -10.91 -9.99 2.12
N GLY A 45 -10.86 -11.28 2.43
CA GLY A 45 -9.59 -12.02 2.53
C GLY A 45 -9.52 -12.87 3.79
N GLY A 46 -8.34 -13.10 4.33
CA GLY A 46 -8.12 -13.86 5.57
C GLY A 46 -7.26 -15.12 5.40
N LEU A 47 -6.25 -15.08 4.57
CA LEU A 47 -5.31 -16.19 4.35
C LEU A 47 -3.98 -16.02 5.11
N CYS A 48 -4.00 -15.54 6.33
CA CYS A 48 -2.82 -15.28 7.18
C CYS A 48 -1.89 -14.20 6.61
N ASN A 49 -0.84 -14.59 5.86
CA ASN A 49 0.05 -13.64 5.19
C ASN A 49 -0.66 -13.01 3.99
N GLU A 50 -0.35 -11.73 3.70
CA GLU A 50 -1.05 -10.93 2.71
C GLU A 50 -0.28 -10.79 1.39
N ALA A 51 -1.01 -10.49 0.28
CA ALA A 51 -0.40 -10.34 -1.04
C ALA A 51 0.22 -8.94 -1.23
N ILE A 52 1.16 -8.57 -0.36
CA ILE A 52 1.94 -7.32 -0.44
C ILE A 52 2.66 -7.22 -1.78
N GLU A 53 3.11 -8.35 -2.35
CA GLU A 53 3.74 -8.42 -3.67
C GLU A 53 2.84 -7.84 -4.77
N ILE A 54 1.52 -7.98 -4.66
CA ILE A 54 0.56 -7.41 -5.62
C ILE A 54 0.49 -5.88 -5.48
N GLY A 55 0.52 -5.38 -4.24
CA GLY A 55 0.58 -3.93 -3.98
C GLY A 55 1.88 -3.31 -4.50
N LEU A 56 3.03 -3.95 -4.24
CA LEU A 56 4.33 -3.50 -4.72
C LEU A 56 4.46 -3.61 -6.25
N TRP A 57 3.91 -4.67 -6.85
CA TRP A 57 3.80 -4.79 -8.30
C TRP A 57 3.04 -3.59 -8.90
N HIS A 58 1.90 -3.24 -8.33
CA HIS A 58 1.13 -2.07 -8.77
C HIS A 58 1.94 -0.78 -8.66
N ALA A 59 2.62 -0.57 -7.53
CA ALA A 59 3.49 0.59 -7.34
C ALA A 59 4.59 0.66 -8.42
N ASN A 60 5.18 -0.48 -8.80
CA ASN A 60 6.15 -0.55 -9.88
C ASN A 60 5.53 -0.22 -11.25
N GLN A 61 4.28 -0.63 -11.52
CA GLN A 61 3.57 -0.26 -12.76
C GLN A 61 3.32 1.26 -12.81
N GLU A 62 2.89 1.85 -11.70
CA GLU A 62 2.72 3.31 -11.61
C GLU A 62 4.06 4.05 -11.77
N ASN A 63 5.15 3.52 -11.22
CA ASN A 63 6.48 4.11 -11.35
C ASN A 63 7.04 4.10 -12.78
N GLN A 64 6.54 3.23 -13.66
CA GLN A 64 6.93 3.17 -15.07
C GLN A 64 6.21 4.19 -15.96
N LYS A 65 5.19 4.86 -15.46
CA LYS A 65 4.49 5.94 -16.18
C LYS A 65 5.36 7.21 -16.21
N ASP A 66 5.03 8.13 -17.11
CA ASP A 66 5.83 9.33 -17.39
C ASP A 66 6.17 10.15 -16.12
N ASP A 67 5.20 10.33 -15.21
CA ASP A 67 5.42 11.07 -13.97
C ASP A 67 6.05 10.23 -12.86
N GLY A 68 5.96 8.90 -12.95
CA GLY A 68 6.43 7.96 -11.94
C GLY A 68 5.75 8.15 -10.59
N ILE A 69 6.35 7.55 -9.55
CA ILE A 69 5.95 7.79 -8.15
C ILE A 69 7.13 8.32 -7.36
N SER A 70 6.91 9.06 -6.29
CA SER A 70 7.98 9.51 -5.40
C SER A 70 8.27 8.49 -4.30
N GLN A 71 7.24 7.91 -3.72
CA GLN A 71 7.34 6.98 -2.59
C GLN A 71 6.09 6.09 -2.49
N VAL A 72 6.19 5.05 -1.67
CA VAL A 72 5.09 4.15 -1.32
C VAL A 72 4.84 4.21 0.19
N ILE A 73 3.58 4.26 0.60
CA ILE A 73 3.16 4.10 1.99
C ILE A 73 2.39 2.78 2.07
N LEU A 74 2.98 1.80 2.74
CA LEU A 74 2.40 0.49 3.01
C LEU A 74 1.80 0.47 4.41
N ILE A 75 0.54 0.08 4.53
CA ILE A 75 -0.13 -0.11 5.82
C ILE A 75 -0.73 -1.51 5.81
N GLY A 76 -0.51 -2.30 6.87
CA GLY A 76 -1.07 -3.64 6.95
C GLY A 76 -0.88 -4.30 8.32
N ASP A 77 -1.55 -5.44 8.50
CA ASP A 77 -1.63 -6.19 9.76
C ASP A 77 -0.92 -7.56 9.69
N ALA A 78 -0.46 -7.96 8.52
CA ALA A 78 0.19 -9.25 8.31
C ALA A 78 1.41 -9.13 7.39
N PRO A 79 2.39 -10.05 7.49
CA PRO A 79 3.55 -10.06 6.62
C PRO A 79 3.20 -10.44 5.18
N ALA A 80 4.11 -10.15 4.25
CA ALA A 80 4.02 -10.56 2.87
C ALA A 80 4.01 -12.10 2.74
N ASN A 81 3.32 -12.60 1.71
CA ASN A 81 3.43 -13.99 1.31
C ASN A 81 4.89 -14.37 1.01
N THR A 82 5.30 -15.52 1.51
CA THR A 82 6.51 -16.19 1.01
C THR A 82 6.31 -16.67 -0.42
N GLN A 83 7.40 -16.96 -1.13
CA GLN A 83 7.31 -17.51 -2.50
C GLN A 83 6.45 -18.80 -2.53
N LEU A 84 6.65 -19.70 -1.58
CA LEU A 84 5.89 -20.95 -1.48
C LEU A 84 4.39 -20.68 -1.24
N GLU A 85 4.06 -19.68 -0.42
CA GLU A 85 2.66 -19.29 -0.19
C GLU A 85 2.02 -18.71 -1.45
N VAL A 86 2.71 -17.86 -2.20
CA VAL A 86 2.22 -17.36 -3.49
C VAL A 86 1.90 -18.53 -4.43
N GLU A 87 2.82 -19.47 -4.57
CA GLU A 87 2.65 -20.62 -5.45
C GLU A 87 1.48 -21.52 -5.03
N ASN A 88 1.37 -21.81 -3.72
CA ASN A 88 0.29 -22.61 -3.16
C ASN A 88 -1.07 -21.90 -3.25
N LYS A 89 -1.12 -20.62 -2.94
CA LYS A 89 -2.36 -19.84 -3.01
C LYS A 89 -2.87 -19.73 -4.44
N ARG A 90 -2.00 -19.43 -5.41
CA ARG A 90 -2.37 -19.40 -6.83
C ARG A 90 -2.88 -20.76 -7.33
N LYS A 91 -2.27 -21.85 -6.87
CA LYS A 91 -2.69 -23.22 -7.25
C LYS A 91 -4.06 -23.59 -6.67
N ASN A 92 -4.36 -23.17 -5.46
CA ASN A 92 -5.51 -23.66 -4.70
C ASN A 92 -6.76 -22.74 -4.76
N TYR A 93 -6.62 -21.51 -5.21
CA TYR A 93 -7.72 -20.54 -5.26
C TYR A 93 -8.05 -20.13 -6.69
N GLN A 94 -9.27 -19.65 -6.89
CA GLN A 94 -9.82 -19.12 -8.16
C GLN A 94 -9.74 -20.08 -9.36
N GLY A 95 -9.64 -21.39 -9.15
CA GLY A 95 -9.50 -22.37 -10.24
C GLY A 95 -8.05 -22.64 -10.63
N GLY A 96 -7.08 -22.19 -9.83
CA GLY A 96 -5.68 -22.49 -10.00
C GLY A 96 -4.95 -21.66 -11.05
N GLU A 97 -3.78 -22.12 -11.47
CA GLU A 97 -2.92 -21.39 -12.42
C GLU A 97 -3.59 -21.13 -13.78
N ASP A 98 -4.55 -21.94 -14.19
CA ASP A 98 -5.26 -21.72 -15.46
C ASP A 98 -6.13 -20.45 -15.42
N TYR A 99 -6.65 -20.09 -14.26
CA TYR A 99 -7.29 -18.80 -14.05
C TYR A 99 -6.27 -17.65 -14.14
N TRP A 100 -5.17 -17.73 -13.38
CA TRP A 100 -4.18 -16.64 -13.27
C TRP A 100 -3.48 -16.34 -14.58
N LYS A 101 -3.23 -17.35 -15.44
CA LYS A 101 -2.65 -17.18 -16.78
C LYS A 101 -3.43 -16.23 -17.69
N ASN A 102 -4.73 -16.08 -17.45
CA ASN A 102 -5.64 -15.25 -18.24
C ASN A 102 -5.91 -13.89 -17.60
N THR A 103 -5.13 -13.50 -16.60
CA THR A 103 -5.24 -12.23 -15.87
C THR A 103 -4.02 -11.36 -16.10
N LYS A 104 -4.06 -10.09 -15.64
CA LYS A 104 -2.88 -9.22 -15.60
C LYS A 104 -1.75 -9.75 -14.69
N PHE A 105 -2.05 -10.74 -13.85
CA PHE A 105 -1.11 -11.44 -12.97
C PHE A 105 -0.66 -12.79 -13.54
N LYS A 106 -0.65 -12.94 -14.87
CA LYS A 106 -0.19 -14.18 -15.54
C LYS A 106 1.21 -14.61 -15.09
N ASP A 107 2.10 -13.64 -14.92
CA ASP A 107 3.43 -13.87 -14.39
C ASP A 107 3.39 -13.82 -12.86
N LYS A 108 3.98 -14.82 -12.21
CA LYS A 108 4.11 -14.85 -10.76
C LYS A 108 5.02 -13.72 -10.30
N THR A 109 4.65 -13.07 -9.23
CA THR A 109 5.53 -12.09 -8.58
C THR A 109 5.67 -12.37 -7.10
N TYR A 110 6.75 -11.86 -6.49
CA TYR A 110 7.11 -12.08 -5.10
C TYR A 110 7.54 -10.76 -4.47
N TYR A 111 7.27 -10.56 -3.19
CA TYR A 111 7.51 -9.27 -2.56
C TYR A 111 8.99 -8.83 -2.66
N ALA A 112 9.94 -9.75 -2.45
CA ALA A 112 11.36 -9.44 -2.55
C ALA A 112 11.77 -8.96 -3.95
N TYR A 113 11.19 -9.56 -5.00
CA TYR A 113 11.43 -9.16 -6.38
C TYR A 113 10.85 -7.77 -6.69
N GLU A 114 9.61 -7.52 -6.29
CA GLU A 114 9.00 -6.21 -6.51
C GLU A 114 9.66 -5.12 -5.65
N LEU A 115 10.08 -5.47 -4.43
CA LEU A 115 10.82 -4.57 -3.55
C LEU A 115 12.17 -4.17 -4.13
N SER A 116 12.92 -5.12 -4.74
CA SER A 116 14.19 -4.81 -5.37
C SER A 116 14.06 -3.78 -6.51
N LYS A 117 12.99 -3.87 -7.30
CA LYS A 117 12.72 -2.87 -8.36
C LYS A 117 12.51 -1.47 -7.79
N LEU A 118 11.74 -1.34 -6.71
CA LEU A 118 11.52 -0.05 -6.04
C LEU A 118 12.84 0.49 -5.47
N LYS A 119 13.65 -0.37 -4.85
CA LYS A 119 14.98 -0.03 -4.35
C LYS A 119 15.89 0.48 -5.46
N ASP A 120 15.99 -0.25 -6.58
CA ASP A 120 16.83 0.12 -7.72
C ASP A 120 16.41 1.46 -8.34
N ASN A 121 15.11 1.75 -8.33
CA ASN A 121 14.54 3.02 -8.75
C ASN A 121 14.56 4.10 -7.66
N LYS A 122 15.17 3.83 -6.50
CA LYS A 122 15.27 4.77 -5.37
C LYS A 122 13.89 5.24 -4.88
N LYS A 123 12.91 4.35 -4.85
CA LYS A 123 11.55 4.62 -4.37
C LYS A 123 11.41 4.03 -2.98
N PRO A 124 11.42 4.84 -1.91
CA PRO A 124 11.27 4.35 -0.55
C PRO A 124 9.87 3.77 -0.32
N VAL A 125 9.81 2.69 0.45
CA VAL A 125 8.56 2.11 0.96
C VAL A 125 8.53 2.38 2.47
N HIS A 126 7.67 3.30 2.89
CA HIS A 126 7.39 3.55 4.29
C HIS A 126 6.34 2.54 4.76
N ALA A 127 6.69 1.70 5.72
CA ALA A 127 5.86 0.57 6.13
C ALA A 127 5.34 0.76 7.56
N PHE A 128 4.02 0.86 7.71
CA PHE A 128 3.34 1.06 8.98
C PHE A 128 2.50 -0.16 9.32
N TYR A 129 2.92 -0.92 10.34
CA TYR A 129 2.21 -2.12 10.75
C TYR A 129 1.21 -1.83 11.88
N VAL A 130 0.04 -2.45 11.80
CA VAL A 130 -1.05 -2.31 12.78
C VAL A 130 -1.19 -3.53 13.70
N ASP A 131 -0.41 -4.60 13.42
CA ASP A 131 -0.31 -5.81 14.23
C ASP A 131 1.17 -6.25 14.30
N SER A 132 1.61 -6.69 15.46
CA SER A 132 2.99 -7.10 15.70
C SER A 132 3.47 -8.27 14.83
N ARG A 133 2.56 -9.10 14.30
CA ARG A 133 2.88 -10.18 13.36
C ARG A 133 3.58 -9.68 12.11
N ALA A 134 3.25 -8.46 11.65
CA ALA A 134 3.84 -7.85 10.47
C ALA A 134 5.20 -7.18 10.73
N GLU A 135 5.55 -6.90 11.99
CA GLU A 135 6.68 -6.04 12.36
C GLU A 135 7.98 -6.40 11.66
N THR A 136 8.41 -7.67 11.76
CA THR A 136 9.71 -8.10 11.21
C THR A 136 9.79 -7.88 9.71
N ASN A 137 8.76 -8.27 8.97
CA ASN A 137 8.73 -8.13 7.51
C ASN A 137 8.60 -6.66 7.08
N PHE A 138 7.81 -5.85 7.77
CA PHE A 138 7.65 -4.42 7.48
C PHE A 138 8.94 -3.63 7.75
N ARG A 139 9.68 -3.99 8.81
CA ARG A 139 11.02 -3.42 9.08
C ARG A 139 12.01 -3.76 7.96
N GLU A 140 11.98 -4.99 7.46
CA GLU A 140 12.79 -5.43 6.33
C GLU A 140 12.44 -4.63 5.06
N ILE A 141 11.16 -4.54 4.69
CA ILE A 141 10.67 -3.80 3.52
C ILE A 141 11.13 -2.34 3.56
N ALA A 142 10.92 -1.66 4.68
CA ALA A 142 11.32 -0.27 4.84
C ALA A 142 12.85 -0.10 4.77
N LYS A 143 13.59 -0.93 5.49
CA LYS A 143 15.07 -0.90 5.52
C LYS A 143 15.68 -1.08 4.13
N GLU A 144 15.18 -2.05 3.36
CA GLU A 144 15.72 -2.37 2.02
C GLU A 144 15.54 -1.22 1.03
N THR A 145 14.51 -0.41 1.17
CA THR A 145 14.20 0.71 0.27
C THR A 145 14.58 2.08 0.83
N GLY A 146 15.15 2.13 2.05
CA GLY A 146 15.45 3.39 2.73
C GLY A 146 14.21 4.12 3.26
N GLY A 147 13.11 3.41 3.43
CA GLY A 147 11.88 3.93 4.02
C GLY A 147 11.90 3.89 5.55
N ARG A 148 10.81 4.32 6.14
CA ARG A 148 10.56 4.36 7.59
C ARG A 148 9.62 3.23 7.98
N CYS A 149 9.79 2.64 9.17
CA CYS A 149 8.87 1.64 9.70
C CYS A 149 8.48 2.00 11.13
N GLU A 150 7.16 2.03 11.40
CA GLU A 150 6.63 2.26 12.74
C GLU A 150 5.35 1.44 12.99
N PHE A 151 5.06 1.19 14.25
CA PHE A 151 3.78 0.66 14.68
C PHE A 151 2.71 1.75 14.61
N LEU A 152 1.54 1.41 14.08
CA LEU A 152 0.38 2.29 14.00
C LEU A 152 -0.75 1.70 14.84
N ASP A 153 -1.01 2.27 16.02
CA ASP A 153 -2.13 1.87 16.87
C ASP A 153 -3.44 2.48 16.35
N ILE A 154 -4.12 1.72 15.50
CA ILE A 154 -5.41 2.14 14.92
C ILE A 154 -6.57 2.16 15.92
N ASN A 155 -6.40 1.58 17.11
CA ASN A 155 -7.44 1.50 18.14
C ASN A 155 -7.36 2.67 19.14
N SER A 156 -6.27 3.44 19.11
CA SER A 156 -6.12 4.61 19.96
C SER A 156 -6.63 5.89 19.28
N SER A 157 -7.12 6.83 20.07
CA SER A 157 -7.42 8.18 19.56
C SER A 157 -6.20 8.89 18.98
N ALA A 158 -5.01 8.51 19.44
CA ALA A 158 -3.74 9.02 18.93
C ALA A 158 -3.26 8.36 17.63
N GLY A 159 -3.79 7.17 17.27
CA GLY A 159 -3.34 6.43 16.08
C GLY A 159 -3.60 7.17 14.77
N SER A 160 -4.72 7.85 14.70
CA SER A 160 -5.07 8.68 13.55
C SER A 160 -4.19 9.92 13.42
N ASP A 161 -3.90 10.58 14.54
CA ASP A 161 -2.98 11.72 14.58
C ASP A 161 -1.56 11.26 14.24
N MET A 162 -1.17 10.08 14.71
CA MET A 162 0.12 9.47 14.40
C MET A 162 0.25 9.18 12.89
N LEU A 163 -0.74 8.54 12.28
CA LEU A 163 -0.73 8.29 10.83
C LEU A 163 -0.65 9.60 10.04
N THR A 164 -1.46 10.60 10.44
CA THR A 164 -1.43 11.93 9.82
C THR A 164 -0.03 12.54 9.90
N ARG A 165 0.58 12.50 11.09
CA ARG A 165 1.94 13.03 11.31
C ARG A 165 2.97 12.30 10.46
N LEU A 166 2.96 10.96 10.47
CA LEU A 166 3.92 10.14 9.73
C LEU A 166 3.83 10.37 8.22
N VAL A 167 2.61 10.35 7.68
CA VAL A 167 2.38 10.63 6.24
C VAL A 167 2.76 12.06 5.91
N THR A 168 2.41 13.03 6.77
CA THR A 168 2.78 14.45 6.58
C THR A 168 4.30 14.63 6.54
N GLU A 169 5.01 14.04 7.49
CA GLU A 169 6.47 14.16 7.57
C GLU A 169 7.14 13.60 6.32
N GLU A 170 6.72 12.44 5.83
CA GLU A 170 7.32 11.83 4.64
C GLU A 170 6.99 12.61 3.36
N VAL A 171 5.75 13.06 3.22
CA VAL A 171 5.35 13.91 2.08
C VAL A 171 6.10 15.25 2.10
N LEU A 172 6.24 15.88 3.28
CA LEU A 172 6.98 17.14 3.40
C LEU A 172 8.47 16.99 3.10
N ARG A 173 9.08 15.87 3.47
CA ARG A 173 10.47 15.58 3.11
C ARG A 173 10.64 15.49 1.58
N ASP A 174 9.71 14.81 0.91
CA ASP A 174 9.79 14.62 -0.55
C ASP A 174 9.59 15.92 -1.33
N ILE A 175 8.66 16.78 -0.92
CA ILE A 175 8.34 18.05 -1.62
C ILE A 175 9.08 19.28 -1.11
N GLY A 176 10.03 19.12 -0.18
CA GLY A 176 10.83 20.23 0.32
C GLY A 176 10.05 21.27 1.12
N GLY A 177 9.00 20.87 1.81
CA GLY A 177 8.25 21.75 2.73
C GLY A 177 7.17 22.59 2.07
N SER A 178 6.57 22.19 0.96
CA SER A 178 5.50 22.97 0.34
C SER A 178 4.25 23.02 1.23
N THR A 179 3.66 24.22 1.35
CA THR A 179 2.46 24.47 2.17
C THR A 179 1.23 23.72 1.67
N GLU A 180 1.15 23.49 0.35
CA GLU A 180 0.04 22.80 -0.30
C GLU A 180 0.00 21.30 0.05
N GLY A 181 1.18 20.64 0.07
CA GLY A 181 1.29 19.23 0.49
C GLY A 181 0.89 19.02 1.94
N SER A 182 1.29 19.94 2.83
CA SER A 182 0.93 19.90 4.27
C SER A 182 -0.58 20.00 4.48
N SER A 183 -1.26 20.89 3.75
CA SER A 183 -2.71 21.06 3.85
C SER A 183 -3.46 19.82 3.37
N PHE A 184 -3.05 19.25 2.23
CA PHE A 184 -3.67 18.05 1.69
C PHE A 184 -3.54 16.85 2.65
N VAL A 185 -2.33 16.62 3.17
CA VAL A 185 -2.07 15.50 4.10
C VAL A 185 -2.82 15.68 5.41
N LYS A 186 -2.93 16.89 5.93
CA LYS A 186 -3.75 17.18 7.12
C LYS A 186 -5.21 16.83 6.91
N GLN A 187 -5.80 17.24 5.77
CA GLN A 187 -7.18 16.92 5.42
C GLN A 187 -7.39 15.41 5.25
N LEU A 188 -6.46 14.70 4.60
CA LEU A 188 -6.51 13.25 4.45
C LEU A 188 -6.47 12.54 5.82
N GLY A 189 -5.62 13.00 6.73
CA GLY A 189 -5.54 12.49 8.09
C GLY A 189 -6.83 12.67 8.87
N GLU A 190 -7.48 13.85 8.78
CA GLU A 190 -8.78 14.10 9.40
C GLU A 190 -9.89 13.18 8.84
N ILE A 191 -9.80 12.83 7.56
CA ILE A 191 -10.73 11.89 6.91
C ILE A 191 -10.53 10.47 7.42
N ILE A 192 -9.28 10.04 7.55
CA ILE A 192 -8.93 8.71 8.07
C ILE A 192 -9.36 8.60 9.54
N SER A 193 -9.11 9.64 10.35
CA SER A 193 -9.46 9.66 11.78
C SER A 193 -10.96 9.52 12.03
N LYS A 194 -11.79 10.19 11.25
CA LYS A 194 -13.26 10.10 11.38
C LYS A 194 -13.83 8.73 11.06
N ARG A 195 -13.07 7.84 10.37
CA ARG A 195 -13.48 6.46 10.09
C ARG A 195 -13.21 5.49 11.24
N SER A 196 -12.19 5.74 12.02
CA SER A 196 -11.81 4.88 13.16
C SER A 196 -12.84 4.89 14.29
N TYR A 197 -13.84 5.76 14.25
CA TYR A 197 -14.89 5.92 15.28
C TYR A 197 -16.29 5.43 14.85
N LYS A 198 -16.39 4.67 13.77
CA LYS A 198 -17.60 3.97 13.35
C LYS A 198 -17.33 2.49 13.17
#